data_f5afba1c9074bbf952057cc1af3bbac7
#
_entry.id   f5afba1c9074bbf952057cc1af3bbac7
#
_cell.length_a   1.000
_cell.length_b   1.000
_cell.length_c   1.000
_cell.angle_alpha   90.00
_cell.angle_beta   90.00
_cell.angle_gamma   90.00
#
_symmetry.space_group_name_H-M   'P 1'
#
loop_
_entity.id
_entity.type
_entity.pdbx_description
1 polymer ?
#
loop_
_entity_poly.entity_id
_entity_poly.type
_entity_poly.pdbx_seq_one_letter_code
_entity_poly.pdbx_strand_id
1 'polypeptide(L)'
;FGPIVGHQDLKMILNSALFPKKAVHILLVGPPGTAKTMFLSDIRRRYKESYFVVGSNTTKAGFLNVLFEHSPMLVLIDELEKMNRNDQNCLLDLMETGIICETKVSKTRRMDLHSSVFASANSCENISEPLLSRFIILKIPEYTYEEFKQIAVIRLKDEGIDEKLALMIAQKVWCEFDSKDIRDVLKVGRLANNIQEAENIVKIMKSYSNRQ
;
A
#
# COMPACT_ATOMS: atom_id res chain seq x y z
N PHE A 1 11.87 -3.34 -6.84
CA PHE A 1 10.51 -2.96 -7.35
C PHE A 1 10.25 -3.51 -8.77
N GLY A 2 10.83 -4.70 -9.11
CA GLY A 2 10.70 -5.29 -10.45
C GLY A 2 9.25 -5.54 -10.92
N PRO A 3 8.36 -6.09 -10.08
CA PRO A 3 6.98 -6.38 -10.47
C PRO A 3 6.08 -5.15 -10.67
N ILE A 4 6.54 -3.96 -10.28
CA ILE A 4 5.77 -2.72 -10.36
C ILE A 4 6.10 -2.03 -11.68
N VAL A 5 5.09 -1.85 -12.54
CA VAL A 5 5.22 -1.14 -13.82
C VAL A 5 5.21 0.37 -13.56
N GLY A 6 6.01 1.13 -14.32
CA GLY A 6 6.07 2.58 -14.19
C GLY A 6 6.77 3.10 -12.91
N HIS A 7 6.46 4.34 -12.54
CA HIS A 7 6.87 5.02 -11.30
C HIS A 7 8.39 5.04 -11.05
N GLN A 8 9.21 5.28 -12.07
CA GLN A 8 10.68 5.22 -11.95
C GLN A 8 11.24 6.22 -10.93
N ASP A 9 10.72 7.46 -10.91
CA ASP A 9 11.17 8.48 -9.96
C ASP A 9 10.80 8.09 -8.52
N LEU A 10 9.61 7.53 -8.31
CA LEU A 10 9.18 7.01 -7.03
C LEU A 10 10.08 5.85 -6.55
N LYS A 11 10.41 4.93 -7.44
CA LYS A 11 11.34 3.82 -7.14
C LYS A 11 12.71 4.33 -6.74
N MET A 12 13.20 5.38 -7.40
CA MET A 12 14.50 6.01 -7.08
C MET A 12 14.45 6.65 -5.69
N ILE A 13 13.41 7.43 -5.37
CA ILE A 13 13.23 8.06 -4.05
C ILE A 13 13.15 6.99 -2.96
N LEU A 14 12.32 5.96 -3.15
CA LEU A 14 12.16 4.89 -2.17
C LEU A 14 13.48 4.14 -1.94
N ASN A 15 14.23 3.80 -3.00
CA ASN A 15 15.53 3.15 -2.84
C ASN A 15 16.52 4.03 -2.07
N SER A 16 16.55 5.34 -2.33
CA SER A 16 17.42 6.28 -1.61
C SER A 16 17.04 6.42 -0.13
N ALA A 17 15.74 6.33 0.16
CA ALA A 17 15.21 6.46 1.52
C ALA A 17 15.34 5.17 2.37
N LEU A 18 15.71 4.04 1.77
CA LEU A 18 15.90 2.78 2.49
C LEU A 18 17.24 2.73 3.26
N PHE A 19 18.23 3.53 2.88
CA PHE A 19 19.56 3.59 3.51
C PHE A 19 19.96 5.02 3.87
N PRO A 20 19.12 5.77 4.59
CA PRO A 20 19.43 7.15 4.90
C PRO A 20 20.45 7.25 6.05
N LYS A 21 21.21 8.33 6.09
CA LYS A 21 22.08 8.67 7.26
C LYS A 21 21.26 8.98 8.52
N LYS A 22 20.01 9.40 8.36
CA LYS A 22 19.03 9.69 9.42
C LYS A 22 17.68 9.11 9.02
N ALA A 23 16.83 8.79 9.98
CA ALA A 23 15.48 8.29 9.71
C ALA A 23 14.73 9.21 8.73
N VAL A 24 14.07 8.59 7.76
CA VAL A 24 13.25 9.26 6.75
C VAL A 24 11.88 8.62 6.74
N HIS A 25 10.83 9.43 6.68
CA HIS A 25 9.47 8.94 6.71
C HIS A 25 8.76 9.27 5.39
N ILE A 26 8.17 8.26 4.76
CA ILE A 26 7.50 8.39 3.46
C ILE A 26 6.06 7.91 3.56
N LEU A 27 5.13 8.73 3.06
CA LEU A 27 3.72 8.38 2.92
C LEU A 27 3.35 8.32 1.44
N LEU A 28 2.95 7.14 0.97
CA LEU A 28 2.41 6.92 -0.37
C LEU A 28 0.89 7.15 -0.34
N VAL A 29 0.41 8.17 -1.03
CA VAL A 29 -1.01 8.51 -1.08
C VAL A 29 -1.55 8.35 -2.50
N GLY A 30 -2.69 7.72 -2.65
CA GLY A 30 -3.34 7.59 -3.96
C GLY A 30 -4.56 6.68 -3.93
N PRO A 31 -5.35 6.63 -5.00
CA PRO A 31 -6.56 5.83 -5.05
C PRO A 31 -6.27 4.33 -4.89
N PRO A 32 -7.28 3.52 -4.56
CA PRO A 32 -7.15 2.06 -4.52
C PRO A 32 -6.61 1.51 -5.85
N GLY A 33 -5.87 0.41 -5.80
CA GLY A 33 -5.33 -0.22 -7.00
C GLY A 33 -4.03 0.36 -7.57
N THR A 34 -3.46 1.43 -6.98
CA THR A 34 -2.27 2.14 -7.49
C THR A 34 -0.92 1.61 -6.96
N ALA A 35 -0.79 0.32 -6.70
CA ALA A 35 0.44 -0.35 -6.25
C ALA A 35 1.03 0.07 -4.89
N LYS A 36 0.40 0.92 -4.08
CA LYS A 36 0.94 1.35 -2.77
C LYS A 36 1.37 0.19 -1.89
N THR A 37 0.46 -0.74 -1.62
CA THR A 37 0.72 -1.97 -0.84
C THR A 37 1.79 -2.85 -1.50
N MET A 38 1.90 -2.84 -2.84
CA MET A 38 2.95 -3.60 -3.54
C MET A 38 4.33 -3.03 -3.27
N PHE A 39 4.48 -1.69 -3.20
CA PHE A 39 5.73 -1.05 -2.81
C PHE A 39 6.15 -1.47 -1.40
N LEU A 40 5.24 -1.38 -0.42
CA LEU A 40 5.52 -1.80 0.96
C LEU A 40 5.85 -3.30 1.05
N SER A 41 5.12 -4.14 0.32
CA SER A 41 5.36 -5.58 0.29
C SER A 41 6.71 -5.95 -0.33
N ASP A 42 7.14 -5.23 -1.38
CA ASP A 42 8.45 -5.44 -1.99
C ASP A 42 9.59 -5.00 -1.05
N ILE A 43 9.41 -3.89 -0.32
CA ILE A 43 10.33 -3.46 0.72
C ILE A 43 10.43 -4.52 1.82
N ARG A 44 9.30 -5.00 2.35
CA ARG A 44 9.23 -6.06 3.36
C ARG A 44 9.98 -7.33 2.92
N ARG A 45 9.81 -7.73 1.67
CA ARG A 45 10.48 -8.92 1.12
C ARG A 45 12.00 -8.78 1.09
N ARG A 46 12.51 -7.57 0.83
CA ARG A 46 13.96 -7.28 0.81
C ARG A 46 14.55 -7.11 2.20
N TYR A 47 13.77 -6.53 3.12
CA TYR A 47 14.17 -6.21 4.50
C TYR A 47 13.34 -7.03 5.48
N LYS A 48 13.76 -8.27 5.72
CA LYS A 48 13.05 -9.22 6.58
C LYS A 48 12.89 -8.76 8.03
N GLU A 49 13.80 -7.92 8.51
CA GLU A 49 13.77 -7.33 9.85
C GLU A 49 12.87 -6.08 9.93
N SER A 50 12.19 -5.72 8.85
CA SER A 50 11.20 -4.67 8.88
C SER A 50 9.93 -5.12 9.60
N TYR A 51 9.34 -4.21 10.38
CA TYR A 51 8.05 -4.46 11.01
C TYR A 51 6.91 -3.98 10.10
N PHE A 52 6.03 -4.88 9.71
CA PHE A 52 4.89 -4.58 8.83
C PHE A 52 3.58 -4.71 9.59
N VAL A 53 2.74 -3.69 9.50
CA VAL A 53 1.39 -3.66 10.08
C VAL A 53 0.38 -3.07 9.12
N VAL A 54 -0.91 -3.37 9.38
CA VAL A 54 -2.05 -2.73 8.71
C VAL A 54 -2.74 -1.81 9.71
N GLY A 55 -3.01 -0.57 9.33
CA GLY A 55 -3.54 0.46 10.23
C GLY A 55 -4.81 0.04 10.95
N SER A 56 -5.73 -0.66 10.26
CA SER A 56 -6.99 -1.16 10.86
C SER A 56 -6.79 -2.18 11.99
N ASN A 57 -5.66 -2.89 12.00
CA ASN A 57 -5.38 -3.98 12.94
C ASN A 57 -4.32 -3.62 13.98
N THR A 58 -3.97 -2.33 14.08
CA THR A 58 -2.87 -1.86 14.93
C THR A 58 -3.43 -1.08 16.10
N THR A 59 -3.04 -1.49 17.32
CA THR A 59 -3.31 -0.75 18.55
C THR A 59 -2.00 -0.18 19.11
N LYS A 60 -2.07 0.94 19.83
CA LYS A 60 -0.91 1.56 20.48
C LYS A 60 -0.11 0.56 21.31
N ALA A 61 -0.79 -0.22 22.15
CA ALA A 61 -0.12 -1.19 23.03
C ALA A 61 0.59 -2.29 22.24
N GLY A 62 -0.07 -2.86 21.22
CA GLY A 62 0.52 -3.88 20.35
C GLY A 62 1.72 -3.33 19.57
N PHE A 63 1.58 -2.12 19.01
CA PHE A 63 2.64 -1.45 18.27
C PHE A 63 3.87 -1.19 19.15
N LEU A 64 3.69 -0.58 20.33
CA LEU A 64 4.77 -0.33 21.26
C LEU A 64 5.47 -1.61 21.73
N ASN A 65 4.72 -2.69 22.02
CA ASN A 65 5.35 -3.96 22.40
C ASN A 65 6.33 -4.46 21.33
N VAL A 66 5.94 -4.45 20.07
CA VAL A 66 6.82 -4.89 18.97
C VAL A 66 8.04 -3.97 18.83
N LEU A 67 7.86 -2.66 18.96
CA LEU A 67 8.98 -1.72 18.93
C LEU A 67 10.00 -2.01 20.05
N PHE A 68 9.53 -2.28 21.29
CA PHE A 68 10.38 -2.61 22.41
C PHE A 68 11.08 -3.97 22.28
N GLU A 69 10.43 -4.96 21.67
CA GLU A 69 10.96 -6.32 21.56
C GLU A 69 11.95 -6.47 20.39
N HIS A 70 11.65 -5.82 19.25
CA HIS A 70 12.39 -6.06 18.01
C HIS A 70 13.25 -4.88 17.55
N SER A 71 12.99 -3.68 18.05
CA SER A 71 13.73 -2.46 17.69
C SER A 71 13.93 -2.30 16.16
N PRO A 72 12.87 -2.41 15.34
CA PRO A 72 13.00 -2.45 13.89
C PRO A 72 13.56 -1.14 13.35
N MET A 73 14.52 -1.20 12.45
CA MET A 73 15.04 -0.02 11.74
C MET A 73 14.04 0.53 10.71
N LEU A 74 13.10 -0.29 10.27
CA LEU A 74 12.12 0.05 9.25
C LEU A 74 10.73 -0.42 9.67
N VAL A 75 9.80 0.52 9.75
CA VAL A 75 8.38 0.28 10.04
C VAL A 75 7.57 0.53 8.78
N LEU A 76 6.76 -0.46 8.39
CA LEU A 76 5.91 -0.42 7.21
C LEU A 76 4.45 -0.45 7.65
N ILE A 77 3.65 0.53 7.25
CA ILE A 77 2.25 0.67 7.66
C ILE A 77 1.37 0.76 6.42
N ASP A 78 0.56 -0.25 6.20
CA ASP A 78 -0.45 -0.20 5.14
C ASP A 78 -1.78 0.37 5.67
N GLU A 79 -2.47 1.18 4.88
CA GLU A 79 -3.74 1.82 5.23
C GLU A 79 -3.66 2.67 6.52
N LEU A 80 -2.67 3.55 6.61
CA LEU A 80 -2.44 4.42 7.77
C LEU A 80 -3.70 5.23 8.16
N GLU A 81 -4.51 5.65 7.18
CA GLU A 81 -5.76 6.38 7.40
C GLU A 81 -6.81 5.60 8.22
N LYS A 82 -6.65 4.29 8.33
CA LYS A 82 -7.52 3.42 9.16
C LYS A 82 -7.04 3.26 10.59
N MET A 83 -5.84 3.74 10.92
CA MET A 83 -5.33 3.73 12.29
C MET A 83 -6.07 4.77 13.13
N ASN A 84 -6.49 4.40 14.35
CA ASN A 84 -7.11 5.33 15.27
C ASN A 84 -6.20 6.53 15.57
N ARG A 85 -6.76 7.73 15.72
CA ARG A 85 -5.98 8.94 16.02
C ARG A 85 -5.15 8.82 17.30
N ASN A 86 -5.67 8.15 18.33
CA ASN A 86 -4.91 7.91 19.57
C ASN A 86 -3.71 7.00 19.36
N ASP A 87 -3.81 6.05 18.41
CA ASP A 87 -2.72 5.14 18.07
C ASP A 87 -1.68 5.84 17.18
N GLN A 88 -2.07 6.85 16.39
CA GLN A 88 -1.18 7.68 15.58
C GLN A 88 -0.18 8.49 16.45
N ASN A 89 -0.50 8.80 17.70
CA ASN A 89 0.39 9.56 18.58
C ASN A 89 1.70 8.82 18.89
N CYS A 90 1.68 7.49 18.96
CA CYS A 90 2.92 6.75 19.17
C CYS A 90 3.85 6.76 17.94
N LEU A 91 3.28 6.89 16.74
CA LEU A 91 4.07 7.12 15.53
C LEU A 91 4.70 8.52 15.54
N LEU A 92 3.95 9.52 16.00
CA LEU A 92 4.45 10.87 16.10
C LEU A 92 5.67 10.95 17.01
N ASP A 93 5.61 10.33 18.20
CA ASP A 93 6.73 10.27 19.14
C ASP A 93 7.95 9.59 18.51
N LEU A 94 7.75 8.45 17.84
CA LEU A 94 8.80 7.72 17.13
C LEU A 94 9.45 8.57 16.02
N MET A 95 8.65 9.26 15.23
CA MET A 95 9.13 10.00 14.06
C MET A 95 9.81 11.33 14.43
N GLU A 96 9.37 11.98 15.50
CA GLU A 96 9.87 13.28 15.91
C GLU A 96 11.15 13.19 16.73
N THR A 97 11.11 12.35 17.77
CA THR A 97 12.19 12.27 18.76
C THR A 97 12.98 10.98 18.70
N GLY A 98 12.44 9.93 18.11
CA GLY A 98 12.98 8.59 18.22
C GLY A 98 12.82 7.98 19.62
N ILE A 99 12.13 8.69 20.53
CA ILE A 99 11.93 8.23 21.91
C ILE A 99 10.55 7.61 22.02
N ILE A 100 10.50 6.34 22.38
CA ILE A 100 9.25 5.66 22.71
C ILE A 100 9.17 5.41 24.20
N CYS A 101 8.03 5.79 24.79
CA CYS A 101 7.73 5.60 26.20
C CYS A 101 6.41 4.87 26.39
N GLU A 102 6.39 3.92 27.32
CA GLU A 102 5.18 3.26 27.79
C GLU A 102 5.16 3.26 29.30
N THR A 103 4.10 3.83 29.88
CA THR A 103 3.88 3.79 31.35
C THR A 103 2.69 2.87 31.63
N LYS A 104 2.93 1.81 32.38
CA LYS A 104 1.92 0.90 32.97
C LYS A 104 1.92 1.08 34.47
N VAL A 105 0.86 0.62 35.16
CA VAL A 105 0.64 0.78 36.60
C VAL A 105 1.86 0.48 37.49
N SER A 106 2.75 -0.42 37.06
CA SER A 106 3.91 -0.84 37.85
C SER A 106 5.24 -0.70 37.12
N LYS A 107 5.28 -0.25 35.88
CA LYS A 107 6.51 -0.25 35.08
C LYS A 107 6.47 0.82 33.98
N THR A 108 7.54 1.62 33.92
CA THR A 108 7.81 2.51 32.79
C THR A 108 8.90 1.91 31.93
N ARG A 109 8.64 1.82 30.61
CA ARG A 109 9.67 1.44 29.63
C ARG A 109 9.97 2.67 28.76
N ARG A 110 11.24 2.91 28.50
CA ARG A 110 11.71 3.95 27.58
C ARG A 110 12.83 3.38 26.72
N MET A 111 12.82 3.73 25.45
CA MET A 111 13.85 3.34 24.48
C MET A 111 14.05 4.44 23.46
N ASP A 112 15.30 4.65 23.03
CA ASP A 112 15.64 5.48 21.88
C ASP A 112 15.72 4.57 20.66
N LEU A 113 14.88 4.86 19.65
CA LEU A 113 14.74 4.06 18.44
C LEU A 113 14.64 4.94 17.20
N HIS A 114 15.62 4.87 16.33
CA HIS A 114 15.66 5.61 15.08
C HIS A 114 15.18 4.74 13.91
N SER A 115 13.86 4.66 13.76
CA SER A 115 13.23 3.90 12.68
C SER A 115 12.77 4.82 11.54
N SER A 116 13.02 4.41 10.31
CA SER A 116 12.31 4.98 9.16
C SER A 116 10.90 4.41 9.08
N VAL A 117 9.91 5.25 8.76
CA VAL A 117 8.50 4.83 8.63
C VAL A 117 8.07 5.02 7.19
N PHE A 118 7.65 3.93 6.53
CA PHE A 118 7.03 3.98 5.21
C PHE A 118 5.58 3.56 5.35
N ALA A 119 4.68 4.42 4.92
CA ALA A 119 3.26 4.18 5.04
C ALA A 119 2.53 4.32 3.70
N SER A 120 1.36 3.70 3.59
CA SER A 120 0.41 3.92 2.51
C SER A 120 -0.90 4.47 3.06
N ALA A 121 -1.61 5.26 2.24
CA ALA A 121 -2.95 5.74 2.53
C ALA A 121 -3.75 5.94 1.24
N ASN A 122 -5.07 5.77 1.30
CA ASN A 122 -5.95 6.13 0.19
C ASN A 122 -6.28 7.63 0.19
N SER A 123 -6.38 8.24 1.37
CA SER A 123 -6.52 9.68 1.56
C SER A 123 -5.79 10.16 2.82
N CYS A 124 -5.61 11.47 2.98
CA CYS A 124 -5.00 12.05 4.18
C CYS A 124 -6.03 12.47 5.24
N GLU A 125 -7.33 12.33 4.99
CA GLU A 125 -8.40 12.92 5.81
C GLU A 125 -8.41 12.46 7.28
N ASN A 126 -8.08 11.19 7.53
CA ASN A 126 -8.06 10.62 8.88
C ASN A 126 -6.67 10.59 9.51
N ILE A 127 -5.68 11.19 8.86
CA ILE A 127 -4.32 11.30 9.39
C ILE A 127 -4.15 12.69 10.03
N SER A 128 -3.59 12.72 11.24
CA SER A 128 -3.41 13.99 11.95
C SER A 128 -2.39 14.89 11.24
N GLU A 129 -2.65 16.22 11.22
CA GLU A 129 -1.72 17.18 10.59
C GLU A 129 -0.29 17.11 11.17
N PRO A 130 -0.10 17.00 12.51
CA PRO A 130 1.24 16.83 13.05
C PRO A 130 1.96 15.60 12.49
N LEU A 131 1.25 14.50 12.26
CA LEU A 131 1.84 13.30 11.67
C LEU A 131 2.15 13.50 10.18
N LEU A 132 1.24 14.12 9.41
CA LEU A 132 1.46 14.43 8.00
C LEU A 132 2.69 15.31 7.78
N SER A 133 2.94 16.29 8.66
CA SER A 133 4.09 17.19 8.55
C SER A 133 5.45 16.50 8.70
N ARG A 134 5.51 15.29 9.21
CA ARG A 134 6.74 14.50 9.36
C ARG A 134 7.00 13.55 8.19
N PHE A 135 6.01 13.37 7.32
CA PHE A 135 6.17 12.55 6.12
C PHE A 135 6.62 13.37 4.90
N ILE A 136 7.45 12.76 4.09
CA ILE A 136 7.55 13.10 2.67
C ILE A 136 6.35 12.45 1.99
N ILE A 137 5.37 13.27 1.58
CA ILE A 137 4.13 12.78 0.97
C ILE A 137 4.35 12.64 -0.53
N LEU A 138 4.22 11.42 -1.04
CA LEU A 138 4.34 11.09 -2.46
C LEU A 138 2.97 10.65 -2.99
N LYS A 139 2.39 11.47 -3.84
CA LYS A 139 1.09 11.18 -4.47
C LYS A 139 1.30 10.26 -5.66
N ILE A 140 0.65 9.09 -5.62
CA ILE A 140 0.65 8.11 -6.71
C ILE A 140 -0.62 8.35 -7.54
N PRO A 141 -0.47 8.75 -8.81
CA PRO A 141 -1.63 8.94 -9.69
C PRO A 141 -2.28 7.60 -10.05
N GLU A 142 -3.49 7.66 -10.57
CA GLU A 142 -4.09 6.51 -11.26
C GLU A 142 -3.23 6.13 -12.47
N TYR A 143 -3.30 4.85 -12.83
CA TYR A 143 -2.64 4.39 -14.05
C TYR A 143 -3.25 5.01 -15.30
N THR A 144 -2.41 5.30 -16.27
CA THR A 144 -2.87 5.54 -17.65
C THR A 144 -3.42 4.24 -18.23
N TYR A 145 -4.22 4.34 -19.30
CA TYR A 145 -4.75 3.14 -19.97
C TYR A 145 -3.65 2.18 -20.42
N GLU A 146 -2.55 2.71 -20.96
CA GLU A 146 -1.43 1.88 -21.41
C GLU A 146 -0.70 1.17 -20.26
N GLU A 147 -0.48 1.85 -19.15
CA GLU A 147 0.09 1.22 -17.94
C GLU A 147 -0.86 0.16 -17.38
N PHE A 148 -2.16 0.49 -17.28
CA PHE A 148 -3.17 -0.46 -16.83
C PHE A 148 -3.20 -1.73 -17.70
N LYS A 149 -3.21 -1.55 -19.01
CA LYS A 149 -3.19 -2.65 -19.97
C LYS A 149 -1.94 -3.53 -19.82
N GLN A 150 -0.75 -2.91 -19.70
CA GLN A 150 0.49 -3.63 -19.49
C GLN A 150 0.47 -4.44 -18.19
N ILE A 151 0.04 -3.83 -17.09
CA ILE A 151 -0.06 -4.49 -15.79
C ILE A 151 -1.07 -5.65 -15.85
N ALA A 152 -2.23 -5.42 -16.45
CA ALA A 152 -3.27 -6.42 -16.62
C ALA A 152 -2.75 -7.66 -17.35
N VAL A 153 -2.07 -7.46 -18.49
CA VAL A 153 -1.49 -8.56 -19.29
C VAL A 153 -0.44 -9.33 -18.48
N ILE A 154 0.47 -8.64 -17.83
CA ILE A 154 1.51 -9.30 -17.00
C ILE A 154 0.84 -10.14 -15.90
N ARG A 155 -0.11 -9.56 -15.17
CA ARG A 155 -0.75 -10.24 -14.04
C ARG A 155 -1.61 -11.42 -14.46
N LEU A 156 -2.34 -11.31 -15.56
CA LEU A 156 -3.15 -12.42 -16.09
C LEU A 156 -2.27 -13.53 -16.68
N LYS A 157 -1.16 -13.19 -17.32
CA LYS A 157 -0.17 -14.18 -17.78
C LYS A 157 0.47 -14.94 -16.60
N ASP A 158 0.74 -14.29 -15.49
CA ASP A 158 1.22 -14.94 -14.27
C ASP A 158 0.20 -15.99 -13.73
N GLU A 159 -1.10 -15.78 -14.01
CA GLU A 159 -2.18 -16.72 -13.68
C GLU A 159 -2.47 -17.74 -14.82
N GLY A 160 -1.66 -17.77 -15.87
CA GLY A 160 -1.76 -18.73 -16.98
C GLY A 160 -2.77 -18.35 -18.07
N ILE A 161 -3.26 -17.11 -18.07
CA ILE A 161 -4.24 -16.63 -19.06
C ILE A 161 -3.53 -16.17 -20.32
N ASP A 162 -4.07 -16.57 -21.49
CA ASP A 162 -3.55 -16.19 -22.80
C ASP A 162 -3.54 -14.67 -23.00
N GLU A 163 -2.51 -14.17 -23.70
CA GLU A 163 -2.28 -12.74 -23.89
C GLU A 163 -3.45 -12.06 -24.61
N LYS A 164 -4.04 -12.72 -25.62
CA LYS A 164 -5.17 -12.16 -26.39
C LYS A 164 -6.40 -11.99 -25.50
N LEU A 165 -6.69 -12.98 -24.67
CA LEU A 165 -7.78 -12.91 -23.69
C LEU A 165 -7.48 -11.84 -22.63
N ALA A 166 -6.24 -11.76 -22.13
CA ALA A 166 -5.82 -10.77 -21.17
C ALA A 166 -5.97 -9.32 -21.66
N LEU A 167 -5.57 -9.05 -22.89
CA LEU A 167 -5.74 -7.74 -23.54
C LEU A 167 -7.22 -7.34 -23.64
N MET A 168 -8.06 -8.28 -24.05
CA MET A 168 -9.49 -8.02 -24.18
C MET A 168 -10.16 -7.78 -22.81
N ILE A 169 -9.81 -8.56 -21.79
CA ILE A 169 -10.30 -8.34 -20.42
C ILE A 169 -9.90 -6.94 -19.93
N ALA A 170 -8.64 -6.55 -20.11
CA ALA A 170 -8.16 -5.23 -19.72
C ALA A 170 -8.95 -4.11 -20.39
N GLN A 171 -9.18 -4.21 -21.69
CA GLN A 171 -9.97 -3.25 -22.45
C GLN A 171 -11.43 -3.16 -21.97
N LYS A 172 -12.08 -4.30 -21.75
CA LYS A 172 -13.48 -4.36 -21.29
C LYS A 172 -13.65 -3.81 -19.88
N VAL A 173 -12.75 -4.14 -18.97
CA VAL A 173 -12.78 -3.62 -17.58
C VAL A 173 -12.58 -2.10 -17.59
N TRP A 174 -11.63 -1.60 -18.36
CA TRP A 174 -11.40 -0.16 -18.45
C TRP A 174 -12.55 0.59 -19.12
N CYS A 175 -12.98 0.16 -20.31
CA CYS A 175 -13.93 0.91 -21.13
C CYS A 175 -15.41 0.67 -20.76
N GLU A 176 -15.77 -0.57 -20.38
CA GLU A 176 -17.18 -0.93 -20.16
C GLU A 176 -17.56 -0.95 -18.69
N PHE A 177 -16.70 -1.49 -17.83
CA PHE A 177 -16.91 -1.51 -16.37
C PHE A 177 -16.50 -0.18 -15.71
N ASP A 178 -15.71 0.66 -16.41
CA ASP A 178 -15.17 1.95 -15.94
C ASP A 178 -14.35 1.81 -14.67
N SER A 179 -13.58 0.71 -14.55
CA SER A 179 -12.71 0.45 -13.39
C SER A 179 -11.24 0.59 -13.77
N LYS A 180 -10.50 1.30 -12.95
CA LYS A 180 -9.03 1.44 -13.01
C LYS A 180 -8.31 0.55 -12.00
N ASP A 181 -9.04 -0.31 -11.31
CA ASP A 181 -8.48 -1.24 -10.34
C ASP A 181 -8.08 -2.57 -11.02
N ILE A 182 -6.80 -2.89 -11.00
CA ILE A 182 -6.27 -4.15 -11.55
C ILE A 182 -6.91 -5.39 -10.91
N ARG A 183 -7.40 -5.29 -9.68
CA ARG A 183 -8.09 -6.39 -9.02
C ARG A 183 -9.36 -6.81 -9.75
N ASP A 184 -10.04 -5.89 -10.42
CA ASP A 184 -11.23 -6.22 -11.21
C ASP A 184 -10.88 -7.01 -12.47
N VAL A 185 -9.74 -6.69 -13.10
CA VAL A 185 -9.20 -7.49 -14.22
C VAL A 185 -8.94 -8.94 -13.78
N LEU A 186 -8.30 -9.12 -12.61
CA LEU A 186 -8.01 -10.45 -12.08
C LEU A 186 -9.29 -11.22 -11.74
N LYS A 187 -10.32 -10.56 -11.19
CA LYS A 187 -11.63 -11.19 -10.93
C LYS A 187 -12.25 -11.72 -12.22
N VAL A 188 -12.27 -10.91 -13.27
CA VAL A 188 -12.80 -11.34 -14.57
C VAL A 188 -11.97 -12.48 -15.14
N GLY A 189 -10.64 -12.37 -15.11
CA GLY A 189 -9.74 -13.40 -15.64
C GLY A 189 -9.88 -14.75 -14.97
N ARG A 190 -10.13 -14.78 -13.64
CA ARG A 190 -10.34 -16.03 -12.88
C ARG A 190 -11.68 -16.69 -13.15
N LEU A 191 -12.64 -15.97 -13.68
CA LEU A 191 -14.00 -16.47 -13.95
C LEU A 191 -14.22 -16.82 -15.41
N ALA A 192 -13.43 -16.23 -16.34
CA ALA A 192 -13.61 -16.38 -17.78
C ALA A 192 -12.58 -17.33 -18.40
N ASN A 193 -13.05 -18.31 -19.16
CA ASN A 193 -12.19 -19.22 -19.94
C ASN A 193 -12.03 -18.78 -21.40
N ASN A 194 -12.87 -17.86 -21.86
CA ASN A 194 -12.86 -17.37 -23.23
C ASN A 194 -13.42 -15.93 -23.31
N ILE A 195 -13.28 -15.33 -24.49
CA ILE A 195 -13.67 -13.94 -24.76
C ILE A 195 -15.16 -13.70 -24.46
N GLN A 196 -16.03 -14.61 -24.89
CA GLN A 196 -17.48 -14.45 -24.74
C GLN A 196 -17.91 -14.49 -23.26
N GLU A 197 -17.31 -15.34 -22.48
CA GLU A 197 -17.52 -15.41 -21.03
C GLU A 197 -17.06 -14.13 -20.35
N ALA A 198 -15.87 -13.62 -20.69
CA ALA A 198 -15.34 -12.39 -20.12
C ALA A 198 -16.25 -11.19 -20.40
N GLU A 199 -16.79 -11.05 -21.62
CA GLU A 199 -17.76 -10.02 -21.97
C GLU A 199 -19.04 -10.11 -21.14
N ASN A 200 -19.57 -11.29 -20.98
CA ASN A 200 -20.78 -11.52 -20.19
C ASN A 200 -20.55 -11.20 -18.70
N ILE A 201 -19.41 -11.61 -18.14
CA ILE A 201 -19.04 -11.33 -16.75
C ILE A 201 -18.94 -9.81 -16.52
N VAL A 202 -18.24 -9.08 -17.39
CA VAL A 202 -18.13 -7.62 -17.29
C VAL A 202 -19.49 -6.94 -17.33
N LYS A 203 -20.40 -7.37 -18.22
CA LYS A 203 -21.77 -6.85 -18.30
C LYS A 203 -22.55 -7.12 -17.01
N ILE A 204 -22.44 -8.33 -16.45
CA ILE A 204 -23.09 -8.69 -15.19
C ILE A 204 -22.53 -7.82 -14.06
N MET A 205 -21.20 -7.73 -13.90
CA MET A 205 -20.57 -6.90 -12.88
C MET A 205 -21.08 -5.45 -12.94
N LYS A 206 -21.14 -4.85 -14.15
CA LYS A 206 -21.66 -3.51 -14.34
C LYS A 206 -23.12 -3.38 -13.92
N SER A 207 -23.98 -4.34 -14.28
CA SER A 207 -25.41 -4.30 -13.95
C SER A 207 -25.71 -4.36 -12.46
N TYR A 208 -24.85 -5.04 -11.69
CA TYR A 208 -24.99 -5.14 -10.23
C TYR A 208 -24.25 -4.02 -9.48
N SER A 209 -23.21 -3.45 -10.04
CA SER A 209 -22.50 -2.29 -9.47
C SER A 209 -23.34 -1.00 -9.49
N ASN A 210 -24.18 -0.82 -10.52
CA ASN A 210 -25.04 0.36 -10.67
C ASN A 210 -26.35 0.29 -9.85
N ARG A 211 -26.54 -0.71 -8.98
CA ARG A 211 -27.73 -0.86 -8.13
C ARG A 211 -27.57 -0.31 -6.72
N GLN A 212 -26.45 0.36 -6.43
CA GLN A 212 -26.20 1.13 -5.21
C GLN A 212 -26.32 2.63 -5.52
#